data_59e602c584c3b3d040014bffc6942357
#
_entry.id   59e602c584c3b3d040014bffc6942357
#
_cell.length_a   1.000
_cell.length_b   1.000
_cell.length_c   1.000
_cell.angle_alpha   90.00
_cell.angle_beta   90.00
_cell.angle_gamma   90.00
#
_symmetry.space_group_name_H-M   'P 1'
#
loop_
_entity.id
_entity.type
_entity.pdbx_description
1 polymer ?
#
loop_
_entity_poly.entity_id
_entity_poly.type
_entity_poly.pdbx_seq_one_letter_code
_entity_poly.pdbx_strand_id
1 'polypeptide(L)'
;MEIVKIEKVNLVEAVYQQLREMVLSGKVPEGTKLESENKLAESFSVSRVVIREALQKLRGEKLIVTRQGVGTYVANPSNFALDMQSIE
;
A
#
# COMPACT_ATOMS: atom_id res chain seq x y z
N MET A 1 -24.84 -18.37 -21.70
CA MET A 1 -24.48 -18.43 -20.29
C MET A 1 -23.64 -17.20 -19.94
N GLU A 2 -24.01 -16.57 -18.87
CA GLU A 2 -23.26 -15.40 -18.44
C GLU A 2 -22.29 -15.76 -17.35
N ILE A 3 -21.05 -15.45 -17.62
CA ILE A 3 -19.99 -15.69 -16.64
C ILE A 3 -19.43 -14.35 -16.24
N VAL A 4 -19.48 -14.09 -14.94
CA VAL A 4 -18.88 -12.87 -14.41
C VAL A 4 -17.44 -13.19 -14.06
N LYS A 5 -16.52 -12.56 -14.77
CA LYS A 5 -15.12 -12.77 -14.50
C LYS A 5 -14.71 -12.12 -13.18
N ILE A 6 -13.93 -12.87 -12.41
CA ILE A 6 -13.33 -12.26 -11.23
C ILE A 6 -12.10 -11.53 -11.71
N GLU A 7 -12.21 -10.23 -11.74
CA GLU A 7 -11.14 -9.41 -12.28
C GLU A 7 -10.00 -9.27 -11.29
N LYS A 8 -8.79 -9.35 -11.80
CA LYS A 8 -7.61 -9.11 -10.98
C LYS A 8 -7.68 -7.71 -10.38
N VAL A 9 -8.28 -6.79 -11.08
CA VAL A 9 -8.39 -5.40 -10.59
C VAL A 9 -9.18 -5.32 -9.30
N ASN A 10 -10.17 -6.21 -9.11
CA ASN A 10 -10.94 -6.22 -7.88
C ASN A 10 -10.10 -6.65 -6.70
N LEU A 11 -9.20 -7.61 -6.91
CA LEU A 11 -8.29 -8.04 -5.86
C LEU A 11 -7.29 -6.96 -5.53
N VAL A 12 -6.78 -6.28 -6.55
CA VAL A 12 -5.86 -5.17 -6.36
C VAL A 12 -6.52 -4.10 -5.51
N GLU A 13 -7.75 -3.76 -5.86
CA GLU A 13 -8.46 -2.71 -5.13
C GLU A 13 -8.70 -3.10 -3.68
N ALA A 14 -9.07 -4.35 -3.45
CA ALA A 14 -9.32 -4.83 -2.08
C ALA A 14 -8.06 -4.73 -1.22
N VAL A 15 -6.93 -5.19 -1.75
CA VAL A 15 -5.67 -5.12 -1.03
C VAL A 15 -5.28 -3.66 -0.80
N TYR A 16 -5.40 -2.86 -1.85
CA TYR A 16 -5.06 -1.45 -1.78
C TYR A 16 -5.86 -0.73 -0.69
N GLN A 17 -7.17 -0.95 -0.65
CA GLN A 17 -8.02 -0.28 0.33
C GLN A 17 -7.67 -0.68 1.76
N GLN A 18 -7.40 -1.96 1.97
CA GLN A 18 -7.03 -2.40 3.31
C GLN A 18 -5.72 -1.78 3.78
N LEU A 19 -4.71 -1.79 2.92
CA LEU A 19 -3.43 -1.21 3.27
C LEU A 19 -3.54 0.30 3.46
N ARG A 20 -4.30 0.95 2.60
CA ARG A 20 -4.51 2.38 2.71
C ARG A 20 -5.13 2.75 4.05
N GLU A 21 -6.15 2.00 4.44
CA GLU A 21 -6.81 2.21 5.71
C GLU A 21 -5.83 2.05 6.88
N MET A 22 -5.00 1.03 6.82
CA MET A 22 -4.04 0.76 7.88
C MET A 22 -3.02 1.89 8.01
N VAL A 23 -2.62 2.46 6.88
CA VAL A 23 -1.67 3.57 6.89
C VAL A 23 -2.33 4.85 7.39
N LEU A 24 -3.50 5.17 6.86
CA LEU A 24 -4.16 6.42 7.20
C LEU A 24 -4.67 6.45 8.62
N SER A 25 -5.08 5.30 9.14
CA SER A 25 -5.58 5.23 10.52
C SER A 25 -4.46 5.21 11.55
N GLY A 26 -3.23 5.02 11.10
CA GLY A 26 -2.11 4.93 12.02
C GLY A 26 -1.89 3.56 12.61
N LYS A 27 -2.67 2.56 12.20
CA LYS A 27 -2.45 1.19 12.67
C LYS A 27 -1.05 0.72 12.32
N VAL A 28 -0.58 1.11 11.14
CA VAL A 28 0.80 0.87 10.74
C VAL A 28 1.47 2.24 10.73
N PRO A 29 2.30 2.51 11.71
CA PRO A 29 2.86 3.86 11.84
C PRO A 29 3.80 4.23 10.70
N GLU A 30 3.94 5.53 10.48
CA GLU A 30 4.91 6.05 9.54
C GLU A 30 6.30 5.55 9.91
N GLY A 31 7.07 5.20 8.90
CA GLY A 31 8.42 4.67 9.10
C GLY A 31 8.47 3.16 9.25
N THR A 32 7.31 2.51 9.36
CA THR A 32 7.28 1.05 9.47
C THR A 32 7.69 0.43 8.15
N LYS A 33 8.57 -0.56 8.23
CA LYS A 33 8.96 -1.31 7.04
C LYS A 33 7.90 -2.35 6.76
N LEU A 34 7.40 -2.36 5.52
CA LEU A 34 6.40 -3.34 5.11
C LEU A 34 7.05 -4.70 4.92
N GLU A 35 6.24 -5.73 5.07
CA GLU A 35 6.69 -7.08 4.77
C GLU A 35 6.93 -7.22 3.27
N SER A 36 7.66 -8.26 2.90
CA SER A 36 7.98 -8.50 1.49
C SER A 36 6.71 -8.78 0.70
N GLU A 37 6.83 -8.64 -0.63
CA GLU A 37 5.71 -8.97 -1.50
C GLU A 37 5.24 -10.40 -1.31
N ASN A 38 6.19 -11.32 -1.15
CA ASN A 38 5.85 -12.72 -0.92
C ASN A 38 5.02 -12.89 0.35
N LYS A 39 5.46 -12.24 1.41
CA LYS A 39 4.78 -12.36 2.70
C LYS A 39 3.40 -11.73 2.63
N LEU A 40 3.30 -10.57 2.01
CA LEU A 40 2.00 -9.90 1.86
C LEU A 40 1.05 -10.74 1.00
N ALA A 41 1.57 -11.32 -0.09
CA ALA A 41 0.75 -12.17 -0.94
C ALA A 41 0.19 -13.35 -0.14
N GLU A 42 1.03 -13.92 0.71
CA GLU A 42 0.61 -15.03 1.56
C GLU A 42 -0.47 -14.59 2.53
N SER A 43 -0.24 -13.45 3.18
CA SER A 43 -1.18 -12.94 4.19
C SER A 43 -2.53 -12.59 3.59
N PHE A 44 -2.53 -12.02 2.39
CA PHE A 44 -3.78 -11.64 1.73
C PHE A 44 -4.37 -12.74 0.88
N SER A 45 -3.64 -13.86 0.72
CA SER A 45 -4.07 -14.98 -0.14
C SER A 45 -4.29 -14.52 -1.57
N VAL A 46 -3.36 -13.75 -2.09
CA VAL A 46 -3.40 -13.28 -3.47
C VAL A 46 -2.04 -13.48 -4.11
N SER A 47 -1.94 -13.23 -5.41
CA SER A 47 -0.68 -13.36 -6.11
C SER A 47 0.24 -12.18 -5.80
N ARG A 48 1.53 -12.37 -6.04
CA ARG A 48 2.49 -11.28 -5.87
C ARG A 48 2.22 -10.13 -6.83
N VAL A 49 1.69 -10.46 -8.01
CA VAL A 49 1.36 -9.43 -9.00
C VAL A 49 0.29 -8.49 -8.43
N VAL A 50 -0.72 -9.07 -7.78
CA VAL A 50 -1.77 -8.28 -7.14
C VAL A 50 -1.18 -7.36 -6.08
N ILE A 51 -0.29 -7.90 -5.25
CA ILE A 51 0.36 -7.10 -4.21
C ILE A 51 1.16 -5.96 -4.83
N ARG A 52 1.95 -6.28 -5.86
CA ARG A 52 2.78 -5.27 -6.50
C ARG A 52 1.96 -4.13 -7.06
N GLU A 53 0.83 -4.46 -7.69
CA GLU A 53 -0.01 -3.42 -8.27
C GLU A 53 -0.68 -2.57 -7.18
N ALA A 54 -1.10 -3.22 -6.09
CA ALA A 54 -1.67 -2.47 -4.97
C ALA A 54 -0.63 -1.53 -4.37
N LEU A 55 0.60 -2.01 -4.20
CA LEU A 55 1.67 -1.18 -3.65
C LEU A 55 2.00 -0.02 -4.59
N GLN A 56 1.91 -0.23 -5.90
CA GLN A 56 2.14 0.84 -6.84
C GLN A 56 1.12 1.96 -6.66
N LYS A 57 -0.13 1.61 -6.42
CA LYS A 57 -1.16 2.61 -6.17
C LYS A 57 -0.85 3.40 -4.90
N LEU A 58 -0.44 2.70 -3.85
CA LEU A 58 -0.08 3.37 -2.60
C LEU A 58 1.12 4.28 -2.78
N ARG A 59 2.09 3.83 -3.57
CA ARG A 59 3.28 4.63 -3.85
C ARG A 59 2.91 5.88 -4.62
N GLY A 60 1.98 5.75 -5.56
CA GLY A 60 1.49 6.90 -6.31
C GLY A 60 0.83 7.94 -5.42
N GLU A 61 0.24 7.51 -4.33
CA GLU A 61 -0.37 8.41 -3.37
C GLU A 61 0.60 8.86 -2.29
N LYS A 62 1.85 8.40 -2.36
CA LYS A 62 2.90 8.73 -1.40
C LYS A 62 2.61 8.21 0.00
N LEU A 63 1.82 7.15 0.07
CA LEU A 63 1.55 6.47 1.34
C LEU A 63 2.66 5.51 1.71
N ILE A 64 3.45 5.09 0.73
CA ILE A 64 4.62 4.28 0.97
C ILE A 64 5.74 4.78 0.07
N VAL A 65 6.97 4.52 0.49
CA VAL A 65 8.15 4.82 -0.31
C VAL A 65 9.03 3.59 -0.37
N THR A 66 9.64 3.37 -1.51
CA THR A 66 10.54 2.24 -1.71
C THR A 66 11.97 2.74 -1.72
N ARG A 67 12.80 2.11 -0.89
CA ARG A 67 14.24 2.38 -0.89
C ARG A 67 14.91 1.17 -1.51
N GLN A 68 15.52 1.39 -2.63
CA GLN A 68 16.10 0.30 -3.41
C GLN A 68 17.15 -0.43 -2.58
N GLY A 69 17.04 -1.77 -2.56
CA GLY A 69 17.97 -2.58 -1.82
C GLY A 69 17.71 -2.64 -0.33
N VAL A 70 16.75 -1.87 0.17
CA VAL A 70 16.47 -1.81 1.60
C VAL A 70 15.06 -2.28 1.91
N GLY A 71 14.06 -1.74 1.21
CA GLY A 71 12.68 -2.15 1.42
C GLY A 71 11.69 -1.04 1.16
N THR A 72 10.46 -1.31 1.52
CA THR A 72 9.36 -0.37 1.37
C THR A 72 8.89 0.05 2.75
N TYR A 73 8.67 1.35 2.91
CA TYR A 73 8.36 1.93 4.21
C TYR A 73 7.10 2.76 4.13
N VAL A 74 6.37 2.82 5.24
CA VAL A 74 5.16 3.62 5.34
C VAL A 74 5.53 5.09 5.42
N ALA A 75 4.87 5.89 4.60
CA ALA A 75 4.93 7.35 4.67
C ALA A 75 3.50 7.84 4.77
N ASN A 76 3.29 9.02 5.29
CA ASN A 76 1.94 9.52 5.47
C ASN A 76 1.86 10.96 4.93
N PRO A 77 1.18 11.17 3.81
CA PRO A 77 1.08 12.51 3.22
C PRO A 77 0.48 13.54 4.16
N SER A 78 -0.38 13.11 5.07
CA SER A 78 -0.96 14.03 6.04
C SER A 78 0.10 14.65 6.91
N ASN A 79 1.06 13.84 7.36
CA ASN A 79 2.17 14.37 8.16
C ASN A 79 3.04 15.30 7.34
N PHE A 80 3.27 14.92 6.08
CA PHE A 80 4.06 15.74 5.19
C PHE A 80 3.40 17.11 4.99
N ALA A 81 2.08 17.10 4.81
CA ALA A 81 1.33 18.35 4.63
C ALA A 81 1.42 19.23 5.87
N LEU A 82 1.36 18.62 7.04
CA LEU A 82 1.49 19.36 8.30
C LEU A 82 2.87 19.99 8.43
N ASP A 83 3.89 19.23 8.06
CA ASP A 83 5.25 19.76 8.11
C ASP A 83 5.39 20.97 7.20
N MET A 84 4.80 20.91 6.01
CA MET A 84 4.87 22.01 5.08
C MET A 84 4.18 23.23 5.63
N GLN A 85 3.08 23.03 6.32
CA GLN A 85 2.35 24.14 6.91
C GLN A 85 3.10 24.79 8.05
N SER A 86 3.84 23.99 8.78
CA SER A 86 4.56 24.53 9.94
C SER A 86 5.81 25.28 9.56
N ILE A 87 6.18 25.26 8.30
CA ILE A 87 7.38 25.95 7.83
C ILE A 87 7.15 27.46 7.67
N GLU A 88 5.94 27.90 7.59
CA GLU A 88 5.66 29.33 7.41
C GLU A 88 6.24 30.22 8.46
#